data_b385f0fcc541028bd898b871a3c61080
#
_entry.id   b385f0fcc541028bd898b871a3c61080
#
_cell.length_a   1.000
_cell.length_b   1.000
_cell.length_c   1.000
_cell.angle_alpha   90.00
_cell.angle_beta   90.00
_cell.angle_gamma   90.00
#
_symmetry.space_group_name_H-M   'P 1'
#
loop_
_entity.id
_entity.type
_entity.pdbx_description
1 polymer ?
#
loop_
_entity_poly.entity_id
_entity_poly.type
_entity_poly.pdbx_seq_one_letter_code
_entity_poly.pdbx_strand_id
1 'polypeptide(L)'
;SYRTLHLRNSIKQLFLIALTSLMGLALMATAFYVFRVSQLSRLLLVYYYLLSVIMIYLKRLVFDRLADAYVRKHDIVPRALLIGGGQLAHRFFRDVIEGRGSTAMQYVGYLDAAPREGLPAYLGTVDSLYELLQTHKVDMIVLAQDVQDVATTQRIMMLADNFHLRVAAVPVYNDYVSSRTEISTLGGMRFVDLRLLNTCEIMGVNIVVTDMEKTVRLLEEKLEDWRGKYICVANVHTTVTAHDDPTYQAVQNGAVMALPDGGPLSKFSREQGYVDAARVTGPDLMKEMLKESADKHYRHYFYGSTQETLDILKATIEKNYPGAVIAGMYSPPFRPLTPEEDAAVIRRINVTKPDFVWVGLGAPKQERWMAAHEDKVQAVMVGVGAAFDYEAGNIRRAPMWMQRHNLEWLYRLMQDPKRLFKRYLTTNIKYLWWTWKQ
;
A
#
# COMPACT_ATOMS: atom_id res chain seq x y z
N SER A 1 18.38 6.88 -15.48
CA SER A 1 18.65 7.32 -14.08
C SER A 1 18.08 8.70 -13.72
N TYR A 2 17.67 9.53 -14.67
CA TYR A 2 17.06 10.86 -14.41
C TYR A 2 15.59 10.75 -13.91
N ARG A 3 14.86 9.68 -14.24
CA ARG A 3 13.43 9.48 -13.93
C ARG A 3 13.12 9.06 -12.49
N THR A 4 14.07 8.47 -11.79
CA THR A 4 13.87 8.05 -10.37
C THR A 4 13.99 9.20 -9.36
N LEU A 5 14.41 10.39 -9.79
CA LEU A 5 14.60 11.56 -8.92
C LEU A 5 13.30 12.33 -8.63
N HIS A 6 12.28 12.27 -9.51
CA HIS A 6 11.01 12.99 -9.33
C HIS A 6 10.06 12.40 -8.28
N LEU A 7 10.24 11.15 -7.88
CA LEU A 7 9.40 10.47 -6.89
C LEU A 7 9.90 10.61 -5.44
N ARG A 8 10.97 11.34 -5.20
CA ARG A 8 11.50 11.55 -3.85
C ARG A 8 10.65 12.57 -3.10
N ASN A 9 10.02 12.12 -2.02
CA ASN A 9 9.20 12.89 -1.09
C ASN A 9 9.85 14.26 -0.77
N SER A 10 9.17 15.38 -1.05
CA SER A 10 9.70 16.76 -0.90
C SER A 10 10.28 17.02 0.49
N ILE A 11 9.75 16.41 1.54
CA ILE A 11 10.24 16.51 2.92
C ILE A 11 11.61 15.82 3.07
N LYS A 12 11.78 14.63 2.47
CA LYS A 12 13.08 13.89 2.51
C LYS A 12 14.16 14.65 1.75
N GLN A 13 13.77 15.32 0.68
CA GLN A 13 14.66 16.19 -0.09
C GLN A 13 15.07 17.45 0.71
N LEU A 14 14.10 18.09 1.35
CA LEU A 14 14.38 19.26 2.21
C LEU A 14 15.31 18.87 3.36
N PHE A 15 15.08 17.73 3.98
CA PHE A 15 15.95 17.20 5.04
C PHE A 15 17.39 16.92 4.54
N LEU A 16 17.54 16.31 3.35
CA LEU A 16 18.86 16.07 2.76
C LEU A 16 19.58 17.36 2.40
N ILE A 17 18.85 18.36 1.88
CA ILE A 17 19.41 19.68 1.59
C ILE A 17 19.86 20.35 2.89
N ALA A 18 19.05 20.32 3.94
CA ALA A 18 19.40 20.86 5.25
C ALA A 18 20.64 20.17 5.84
N LEU A 19 20.70 18.85 5.78
CA LEU A 19 21.84 18.05 6.29
C LEU A 19 23.12 18.34 5.51
N THR A 20 23.07 18.36 4.18
CA THR A 20 24.25 18.67 3.33
C THR A 20 24.71 20.12 3.51
N SER A 21 23.79 21.06 3.68
CA SER A 21 24.12 22.46 3.99
C SER A 21 24.76 22.59 5.37
N LEU A 22 24.31 21.79 6.36
CA LEU A 22 24.92 21.74 7.70
C LEU A 22 26.34 21.19 7.66
N MET A 23 26.58 20.15 6.86
CA MET A 23 27.94 19.61 6.65
C MET A 23 28.84 20.65 5.98
N GLY A 24 28.35 21.37 4.98
CA GLY A 24 29.09 22.49 4.37
C GLY A 24 29.43 23.60 5.36
N LEU A 25 28.48 23.95 6.23
CA LEU A 25 28.71 24.94 7.31
C LEU A 25 29.77 24.44 8.30
N ALA A 26 29.75 23.18 8.69
CA ALA A 26 30.75 22.59 9.59
C ALA A 26 32.14 22.60 8.96
N LEU A 27 32.27 22.26 7.68
CA LEU A 27 33.53 22.32 6.94
C LEU A 27 34.05 23.76 6.86
N MET A 28 33.18 24.74 6.58
CA MET A 28 33.54 26.15 6.53
C MET A 28 33.97 26.66 7.91
N ALA A 29 33.25 26.30 8.97
CA ALA A 29 33.63 26.67 10.34
C ALA A 29 34.98 26.05 10.74
N THR A 30 35.27 24.82 10.37
CA THR A 30 36.55 24.16 10.57
C THR A 30 37.69 24.89 9.81
N ALA A 31 37.44 25.23 8.55
CA ALA A 31 38.40 26.00 7.75
C ALA A 31 38.72 27.36 8.40
N PHE A 32 37.72 28.11 8.84
CA PHE A 32 37.92 29.39 9.53
C PHE A 32 38.67 29.24 10.86
N TYR A 33 38.42 28.15 11.58
CA TYR A 33 39.20 27.86 12.79
C TYR A 33 40.68 27.58 12.46
N VAL A 34 40.94 26.74 11.44
CA VAL A 34 42.33 26.39 11.01
C VAL A 34 43.07 27.63 10.52
N PHE A 35 42.43 28.50 9.74
CA PHE A 35 43.01 29.72 9.19
C PHE A 35 42.96 30.93 10.15
N ARG A 36 42.55 30.71 11.42
CA ARG A 36 42.47 31.72 12.49
C ARG A 36 41.70 33.00 12.13
N VAL A 37 40.64 32.87 11.35
CA VAL A 37 39.76 33.99 11.00
C VAL A 37 38.88 34.33 12.21
N SER A 38 39.26 35.36 13.01
CA SER A 38 38.67 35.63 14.33
C SER A 38 37.46 36.57 14.36
N GLN A 39 37.00 37.11 13.22
CA GLN A 39 35.96 38.16 13.19
C GLN A 39 34.63 37.75 12.59
N LEU A 40 34.27 36.45 12.59
CA LEU A 40 32.99 36.01 12.05
C LEU A 40 31.89 36.00 13.12
N SER A 41 30.83 36.77 12.84
CA SER A 41 29.62 36.76 13.67
C SER A 41 28.93 35.42 13.60
N ARG A 42 28.60 34.82 14.75
CA ARG A 42 27.80 33.58 14.84
C ARG A 42 26.45 33.72 14.14
N LEU A 43 25.87 34.92 14.18
CA LEU A 43 24.61 35.24 13.55
C LEU A 43 24.70 35.15 12.00
N LEU A 44 25.83 35.55 11.44
CA LEU A 44 26.08 35.45 9.99
C LEU A 44 26.14 34.01 9.50
N LEU A 45 26.68 33.08 10.28
CA LEU A 45 26.72 31.67 9.98
C LEU A 45 25.29 31.07 9.96
N VAL A 46 24.44 31.49 10.90
CA VAL A 46 23.03 31.04 10.94
C VAL A 46 22.27 31.55 9.72
N TYR A 47 22.42 32.85 9.38
CA TYR A 47 21.78 33.40 8.17
C TYR A 47 22.29 32.75 6.90
N TYR A 48 23.58 32.48 6.78
CA TYR A 48 24.16 31.77 5.64
C TYR A 48 23.54 30.37 5.50
N TYR A 49 23.42 29.61 6.61
CA TYR A 49 22.80 28.29 6.60
C TYR A 49 21.34 28.34 6.12
N LEU A 50 20.52 29.20 6.74
CA LEU A 50 19.12 29.33 6.38
C LEU A 50 18.95 29.78 4.91
N LEU A 51 19.72 30.76 4.48
CA LEU A 51 19.68 31.26 3.11
C LEU A 51 20.11 30.17 2.11
N SER A 52 21.17 29.40 2.42
CA SER A 52 21.65 28.34 1.56
C SER A 52 20.60 27.22 1.37
N VAL A 53 19.93 26.80 2.44
CA VAL A 53 18.85 25.80 2.37
C VAL A 53 17.69 26.31 1.50
N ILE A 54 17.26 27.55 1.72
CA ILE A 54 16.18 28.18 0.94
C ILE A 54 16.56 28.29 -0.53
N MET A 55 17.76 28.80 -0.83
CA MET A 55 18.21 28.99 -2.21
C MET A 55 18.38 27.68 -2.97
N ILE A 56 18.94 26.65 -2.33
CA ILE A 56 19.09 25.31 -2.96
C ILE A 56 17.70 24.71 -3.23
N TYR A 57 16.76 24.85 -2.30
CA TYR A 57 15.40 24.35 -2.46
C TYR A 57 14.65 25.09 -3.58
N LEU A 58 14.73 26.43 -3.62
CA LEU A 58 14.13 27.25 -4.69
C LEU A 58 14.74 26.94 -6.06
N LYS A 59 16.09 26.87 -6.14
CA LYS A 59 16.79 26.48 -7.37
C LYS A 59 16.24 25.14 -7.89
N ARG A 60 16.02 24.18 -7.01
CA ARG A 60 15.51 22.88 -7.39
C ARG A 60 14.07 22.94 -7.90
N LEU A 61 13.19 23.67 -7.21
CA LEU A 61 11.80 23.88 -7.67
C LEU A 61 11.75 24.53 -9.06
N VAL A 62 12.59 25.53 -9.29
CA VAL A 62 12.70 26.19 -10.59
C VAL A 62 13.24 25.25 -11.64
N PHE A 63 14.30 24.50 -11.32
CA PHE A 63 14.88 23.52 -12.24
C PHE A 63 13.90 22.41 -12.62
N ASP A 64 13.17 21.87 -11.66
CA ASP A 64 12.16 20.83 -11.91
C ASP A 64 11.05 21.36 -12.84
N ARG A 65 10.57 22.59 -12.60
CA ARG A 65 9.57 23.23 -13.49
C ARG A 65 10.10 23.51 -14.89
N LEU A 66 11.36 23.97 -14.98
CA LEU A 66 12.01 24.23 -16.28
C LEU A 66 12.26 22.92 -17.03
N ALA A 67 12.67 21.85 -16.35
CA ALA A 67 12.86 20.55 -16.93
C ALA A 67 11.54 19.98 -17.48
N ASP A 68 10.45 20.07 -16.70
CA ASP A 68 9.11 19.66 -17.15
C ASP A 68 8.61 20.49 -18.33
N ALA A 69 8.86 21.80 -18.32
CA ALA A 69 8.52 22.68 -19.42
C ALA A 69 9.35 22.40 -20.68
N TYR A 70 10.65 22.11 -20.51
CA TYR A 70 11.54 21.73 -21.60
C TYR A 70 11.14 20.40 -22.24
N VAL A 71 10.84 19.38 -21.41
CA VAL A 71 10.39 18.05 -21.86
C VAL A 71 9.09 18.18 -22.66
N ARG A 72 8.13 18.98 -22.18
CA ARG A 72 6.86 19.26 -22.89
C ARG A 72 7.08 20.03 -24.22
N LYS A 73 7.96 21.03 -24.20
CA LYS A 73 8.22 21.89 -25.37
C LYS A 73 8.92 21.12 -26.51
N HIS A 74 9.75 20.14 -26.19
CA HIS A 74 10.57 19.40 -27.17
C HIS A 74 10.00 18.02 -27.51
N ASP A 75 8.77 17.71 -27.07
CA ASP A 75 8.08 16.43 -27.39
C ASP A 75 8.92 15.17 -27.07
N ILE A 76 9.68 15.24 -25.97
CA ILE A 76 10.61 14.16 -25.55
C ILE A 76 9.88 13.03 -24.80
N VAL A 77 8.56 13.20 -24.54
CA VAL A 77 7.74 12.17 -23.89
C VAL A 77 7.44 11.07 -24.90
N PRO A 78 7.84 9.80 -24.67
CA PRO A 78 7.57 8.73 -25.60
C PRO A 78 6.07 8.50 -25.75
N ARG A 79 5.62 8.36 -26.99
CA ARG A 79 4.23 8.07 -27.37
C ARG A 79 4.00 6.58 -27.29
N ALA A 80 3.11 6.16 -26.41
CA ALA A 80 2.80 4.76 -26.14
C ALA A 80 1.51 4.35 -26.84
N LEU A 81 1.57 3.32 -27.65
CA LEU A 81 0.43 2.59 -28.20
C LEU A 81 0.20 1.34 -27.36
N LEU A 82 -1.02 1.14 -26.86
CA LEU A 82 -1.37 0.00 -26.05
C LEU A 82 -1.96 -1.11 -26.92
N ILE A 83 -1.54 -2.35 -26.71
CA ILE A 83 -2.13 -3.54 -27.35
C ILE A 83 -2.79 -4.39 -26.28
N GLY A 84 -4.11 -4.54 -26.40
CA GLY A 84 -5.03 -5.17 -25.45
C GLY A 84 -5.96 -4.15 -24.81
N GLY A 85 -7.18 -4.59 -24.51
CA GLY A 85 -8.23 -3.79 -23.87
C GLY A 85 -8.81 -4.46 -22.63
N GLY A 86 -8.17 -5.50 -22.10
CA GLY A 86 -8.59 -6.23 -20.91
C GLY A 86 -8.23 -5.53 -19.59
N GLN A 87 -8.33 -6.25 -18.48
CA GLN A 87 -8.07 -5.71 -17.14
C GLN A 87 -6.66 -5.12 -16.98
N LEU A 88 -5.65 -5.76 -17.56
CA LEU A 88 -4.27 -5.24 -17.51
C LEU A 88 -4.13 -3.90 -18.22
N ALA A 89 -4.81 -3.73 -19.36
CA ALA A 89 -4.81 -2.48 -20.11
C ALA A 89 -5.48 -1.34 -19.33
N HIS A 90 -6.64 -1.61 -18.72
CA HIS A 90 -7.34 -0.64 -17.88
C HIS A 90 -6.50 -0.21 -16.67
N ARG A 91 -5.85 -1.17 -16.01
CA ARG A 91 -4.97 -0.89 -14.89
C ARG A 91 -3.75 -0.07 -15.34
N PHE A 92 -3.09 -0.45 -16.43
CA PHE A 92 -1.98 0.31 -16.98
C PHE A 92 -2.40 1.76 -17.32
N PHE A 93 -3.55 1.93 -17.95
CA PHE A 93 -4.08 3.26 -18.30
C PHE A 93 -4.32 4.10 -17.04
N ARG A 94 -5.05 3.59 -16.06
CA ARG A 94 -5.34 4.28 -14.81
C ARG A 94 -4.07 4.62 -14.00
N ASP A 95 -3.18 3.66 -13.81
CA ASP A 95 -2.07 3.79 -12.87
C ASP A 95 -0.87 4.53 -13.49
N VAL A 96 -0.65 4.38 -14.81
CA VAL A 96 0.51 4.94 -15.51
C VAL A 96 0.15 6.18 -16.32
N ILE A 97 -0.98 6.18 -17.02
CA ILE A 97 -1.38 7.31 -17.90
C ILE A 97 -2.12 8.39 -17.12
N GLU A 98 -3.19 8.04 -16.38
CA GLU A 98 -3.97 8.99 -15.58
C GLU A 98 -3.34 9.30 -14.21
N GLY A 99 -2.56 8.36 -13.67
CA GLY A 99 -1.92 8.48 -12.38
C GLY A 99 -0.76 9.49 -12.37
N ARG A 100 0.04 9.44 -11.30
CA ARG A 100 1.22 10.33 -11.13
C ARG A 100 2.29 10.20 -12.22
N GLY A 101 2.14 9.24 -13.14
CA GLY A 101 3.02 8.99 -14.26
C GLY A 101 2.65 9.72 -15.56
N SER A 102 1.64 10.59 -15.58
CA SER A 102 1.16 11.28 -16.80
C SER A 102 2.22 12.10 -17.55
N THR A 103 3.33 12.44 -16.87
CA THR A 103 4.52 13.05 -17.49
C THR A 103 5.51 12.03 -18.04
N ALA A 104 5.31 10.72 -17.81
CA ALA A 104 6.27 9.69 -18.19
C ALA A 104 6.08 9.20 -19.62
N MET A 105 4.86 9.23 -20.16
CA MET A 105 4.56 8.85 -21.55
C MET A 105 3.25 9.47 -22.02
N GLN A 106 3.12 9.71 -23.32
CA GLN A 106 1.92 10.19 -23.98
C GLN A 106 1.13 9.01 -24.49
N TYR A 107 -0.14 8.94 -24.16
CA TYR A 107 -1.04 7.91 -24.66
C TYR A 107 -1.52 8.24 -26.06
N VAL A 108 -1.34 7.33 -27.00
CA VAL A 108 -1.80 7.48 -28.40
C VAL A 108 -3.20 6.86 -28.55
N GLY A 109 -3.40 5.68 -27.99
CA GLY A 109 -4.62 4.90 -28.09
C GLY A 109 -4.34 3.41 -27.86
N TYR A 110 -5.34 2.57 -28.15
CA TYR A 110 -5.18 1.13 -28.02
C TYR A 110 -5.76 0.34 -29.20
N LEU A 111 -5.20 -0.87 -29.40
CA LEU A 111 -5.66 -1.87 -30.33
C LEU A 111 -6.21 -3.08 -29.56
N ASP A 112 -7.39 -3.54 -29.91
CA ASP A 112 -8.00 -4.77 -29.38
C ASP A 112 -8.97 -5.35 -30.43
N ALA A 113 -9.49 -6.56 -30.22
CA ALA A 113 -10.49 -7.18 -31.09
C ALA A 113 -11.79 -6.35 -31.20
N ALA A 114 -12.13 -5.60 -30.16
CA ALA A 114 -13.30 -4.70 -30.11
C ALA A 114 -13.04 -3.51 -29.17
N PRO A 115 -13.78 -2.38 -29.33
CA PRO A 115 -13.71 -1.28 -28.39
C PRO A 115 -14.14 -1.72 -26.98
N ARG A 116 -13.45 -1.18 -25.95
CA ARG A 116 -13.70 -1.49 -24.54
C ARG A 116 -14.19 -0.24 -23.80
N GLU A 117 -15.19 -0.43 -22.96
CA GLU A 117 -15.67 0.63 -22.08
C GLU A 117 -14.57 1.01 -21.07
N GLY A 118 -14.39 2.30 -20.80
CA GLY A 118 -13.38 2.82 -19.87
C GLY A 118 -11.96 3.00 -20.42
N LEU A 119 -11.68 2.63 -21.68
CA LEU A 119 -10.44 2.96 -22.37
C LEU A 119 -10.72 3.91 -23.54
N PRO A 120 -10.14 5.12 -23.54
CA PRO A 120 -10.30 6.07 -24.63
C PRO A 120 -9.46 5.71 -25.87
N ALA A 121 -9.82 6.31 -27.01
CA ALA A 121 -9.05 6.23 -28.25
C ALA A 121 -8.80 4.80 -28.77
N TYR A 122 -9.90 4.06 -29.03
CA TYR A 122 -9.81 2.81 -29.79
C TYR A 122 -9.38 3.09 -31.23
N LEU A 123 -8.31 2.43 -31.68
CA LEU A 123 -7.68 2.67 -32.99
C LEU A 123 -7.83 1.49 -33.98
N GLY A 124 -8.47 0.41 -33.57
CA GLY A 124 -8.71 -0.75 -34.41
C GLY A 124 -8.15 -2.06 -33.84
N THR A 125 -8.01 -3.06 -34.70
CA THR A 125 -7.48 -4.37 -34.33
C THR A 125 -5.96 -4.42 -34.53
N VAL A 126 -5.31 -5.47 -34.00
CA VAL A 126 -3.87 -5.67 -34.17
C VAL A 126 -3.47 -5.79 -35.65
N ASP A 127 -4.38 -6.23 -36.52
CA ASP A 127 -4.10 -6.34 -37.96
C ASP A 127 -3.90 -4.97 -38.64
N SER A 128 -4.52 -3.91 -38.10
CA SER A 128 -4.32 -2.53 -38.59
C SER A 128 -3.05 -1.86 -38.08
N LEU A 129 -2.23 -2.55 -37.26
CA LEU A 129 -1.02 -1.98 -36.65
C LEU A 129 -0.06 -1.37 -37.67
N TYR A 130 0.14 -2.03 -38.83
CA TYR A 130 1.05 -1.53 -39.85
C TYR A 130 0.61 -0.18 -40.45
N GLU A 131 -0.65 -0.06 -40.80
CA GLU A 131 -1.25 1.18 -41.33
C GLU A 131 -1.24 2.30 -40.28
N LEU A 132 -1.50 1.94 -39.05
CA LEU A 132 -1.50 2.89 -37.91
C LEU A 132 -0.10 3.46 -37.67
N LEU A 133 0.95 2.63 -37.75
CA LEU A 133 2.32 3.07 -37.55
C LEU A 133 2.81 3.99 -38.71
N GLN A 134 2.20 3.91 -39.87
CA GLN A 134 2.48 4.86 -40.97
C GLN A 134 1.81 6.23 -40.75
N THR A 135 0.68 6.27 -40.08
CA THR A 135 -0.13 7.48 -39.94
C THR A 135 0.06 8.17 -38.57
N HIS A 136 0.40 7.44 -37.53
CA HIS A 136 0.58 7.94 -36.18
C HIS A 136 2.02 7.83 -35.74
N LYS A 137 2.51 8.87 -35.09
CA LYS A 137 3.83 8.83 -34.43
C LYS A 137 3.74 8.04 -33.13
N VAL A 138 4.32 6.87 -33.11
CA VAL A 138 4.46 5.97 -31.96
C VAL A 138 5.94 5.78 -31.67
N ASP A 139 6.32 5.83 -30.40
CA ASP A 139 7.70 5.62 -29.95
C ASP A 139 7.85 4.28 -29.20
N MET A 140 6.73 3.78 -28.65
CA MET A 140 6.72 2.56 -27.86
C MET A 140 5.38 1.83 -27.98
N ILE A 141 5.43 0.52 -28.10
CA ILE A 141 4.28 -0.38 -28.01
C ILE A 141 4.29 -1.02 -26.62
N VAL A 142 3.13 -1.01 -25.94
CA VAL A 142 2.94 -1.68 -24.65
C VAL A 142 1.94 -2.81 -24.82
N LEU A 143 2.41 -4.05 -24.63
CA LEU A 143 1.58 -5.24 -24.64
C LEU A 143 0.91 -5.39 -23.27
N ALA A 144 -0.41 -5.23 -23.20
CA ALA A 144 -1.23 -5.37 -21.99
C ALA A 144 -2.41 -6.31 -22.26
N GLN A 145 -2.11 -7.49 -22.79
CA GLN A 145 -3.07 -8.55 -23.10
C GLN A 145 -3.18 -9.52 -21.93
N ASP A 146 -4.38 -9.89 -21.55
CA ASP A 146 -4.65 -10.87 -20.49
C ASP A 146 -4.23 -12.29 -20.91
N VAL A 147 -4.27 -12.58 -22.22
CA VAL A 147 -3.74 -13.81 -22.82
C VAL A 147 -2.76 -13.42 -23.91
N GLN A 148 -1.53 -13.87 -23.80
CA GLN A 148 -0.49 -13.62 -24.80
C GLN A 148 -0.44 -14.76 -25.83
N ASP A 149 -0.79 -14.44 -27.07
CA ASP A 149 -0.55 -15.32 -28.22
C ASP A 149 0.87 -15.07 -28.75
N VAL A 150 1.66 -16.15 -28.83
CA VAL A 150 3.07 -16.10 -29.25
C VAL A 150 3.22 -15.62 -30.72
N ALA A 151 2.35 -16.10 -31.60
CA ALA A 151 2.41 -15.74 -33.02
C ALA A 151 2.09 -14.26 -33.24
N THR A 152 1.04 -13.74 -32.60
CA THR A 152 0.69 -12.31 -32.63
C THR A 152 1.79 -11.46 -32.01
N THR A 153 2.37 -11.90 -30.89
CA THR A 153 3.47 -11.18 -30.24
C THR A 153 4.70 -11.11 -31.14
N GLN A 154 5.07 -12.20 -31.79
CA GLN A 154 6.20 -12.22 -32.77
C GLN A 154 5.95 -11.25 -33.92
N ARG A 155 4.74 -11.23 -34.49
CA ARG A 155 4.36 -10.31 -35.57
C ARG A 155 4.47 -8.85 -35.13
N ILE A 156 4.02 -8.52 -33.92
CA ILE A 156 4.14 -7.18 -33.35
C ILE A 156 5.61 -6.79 -33.16
N MET A 157 6.44 -7.71 -32.66
CA MET A 157 7.88 -7.47 -32.49
C MET A 157 8.58 -7.22 -33.81
N MET A 158 8.28 -8.01 -34.86
CA MET A 158 8.84 -7.79 -36.24
C MET A 158 8.43 -6.42 -36.78
N LEU A 159 7.18 -6.03 -36.64
CA LEU A 159 6.72 -4.70 -37.08
C LEU A 159 7.39 -3.58 -36.26
N ALA A 160 7.48 -3.73 -34.95
CA ALA A 160 8.14 -2.76 -34.10
C ALA A 160 9.61 -2.57 -34.45
N ASP A 161 10.33 -3.65 -34.79
CA ASP A 161 11.73 -3.60 -35.19
C ASP A 161 11.89 -2.84 -36.50
N ASN A 162 11.01 -3.07 -37.48
CA ASN A 162 11.00 -2.35 -38.76
C ASN A 162 10.80 -0.85 -38.63
N PHE A 163 10.02 -0.42 -37.59
CA PHE A 163 9.78 0.98 -37.32
C PHE A 163 10.66 1.55 -36.18
N HIS A 164 11.65 0.79 -35.71
CA HIS A 164 12.57 1.14 -34.62
C HIS A 164 11.88 1.49 -33.32
N LEU A 165 10.78 0.80 -33.01
CA LEU A 165 9.96 1.03 -31.81
C LEU A 165 10.42 0.14 -30.64
N ARG A 166 10.26 0.66 -29.42
CA ARG A 166 10.43 -0.17 -28.23
C ARG A 166 9.16 -0.98 -27.98
N VAL A 167 9.30 -2.25 -27.63
CA VAL A 167 8.20 -3.10 -27.17
C VAL A 167 8.41 -3.40 -25.69
N ALA A 168 7.40 -3.14 -24.86
CA ALA A 168 7.35 -3.50 -23.46
C ALA A 168 6.09 -4.34 -23.22
N ALA A 169 6.18 -5.34 -22.36
CA ALA A 169 5.02 -6.14 -21.97
C ALA A 169 4.69 -5.91 -20.49
N VAL A 170 3.41 -5.75 -20.19
CA VAL A 170 2.90 -5.86 -18.82
C VAL A 170 2.71 -7.36 -18.55
N PRO A 171 3.39 -7.94 -17.57
CA PRO A 171 3.24 -9.37 -17.28
C PRO A 171 1.81 -9.72 -16.87
N VAL A 172 1.24 -10.80 -17.42
CA VAL A 172 -0.10 -11.29 -17.06
C VAL A 172 -0.21 -11.57 -15.55
N TYR A 173 0.89 -12.01 -14.95
CA TYR A 173 1.04 -12.29 -13.52
C TYR A 173 1.67 -11.13 -12.74
N ASN A 174 1.50 -9.89 -13.21
CA ASN A 174 2.10 -8.71 -12.55
C ASN A 174 1.77 -8.58 -11.07
N ASP A 175 0.59 -9.02 -10.65
CA ASP A 175 0.16 -9.00 -9.24
C ASP A 175 0.94 -9.98 -8.35
N TYR A 176 1.54 -11.01 -8.95
CA TYR A 176 2.31 -12.05 -8.26
C TYR A 176 3.83 -11.83 -8.36
N VAL A 177 4.26 -10.79 -9.08
CA VAL A 177 5.67 -10.42 -9.22
C VAL A 177 5.96 -9.26 -8.28
N SER A 178 6.90 -9.46 -7.37
CA SER A 178 7.36 -8.37 -6.50
C SER A 178 8.11 -7.32 -7.31
N SER A 179 7.93 -6.04 -6.99
CA SER A 179 8.76 -4.95 -7.53
C SER A 179 10.26 -5.13 -7.23
N ARG A 180 10.60 -6.01 -6.29
CA ARG A 180 11.96 -6.40 -5.89
C ARG A 180 12.40 -7.73 -6.51
N THR A 181 11.56 -8.39 -7.30
CA THR A 181 11.90 -9.69 -7.90
C THR A 181 12.98 -9.52 -8.96
N GLU A 182 14.09 -10.24 -8.80
CA GLU A 182 15.14 -10.34 -9.80
C GLU A 182 14.80 -11.45 -10.79
N ILE A 183 15.11 -11.21 -12.07
CA ILE A 183 15.01 -12.24 -13.10
C ILE A 183 16.24 -13.12 -13.01
N SER A 184 16.06 -14.37 -12.57
CA SER A 184 17.13 -15.38 -12.57
C SER A 184 17.22 -16.08 -13.92
N THR A 185 18.41 -16.63 -14.24
CA THR A 185 18.62 -17.40 -15.46
C THR A 185 19.16 -18.78 -15.10
N LEU A 186 18.48 -19.83 -15.55
CA LEU A 186 18.88 -21.22 -15.36
C LEU A 186 18.77 -21.95 -16.71
N GLY A 187 19.88 -22.54 -17.16
CA GLY A 187 19.89 -23.27 -18.42
C GLY A 187 19.54 -22.45 -19.70
N GLY A 188 19.76 -21.11 -19.64
CA GLY A 188 19.41 -20.20 -20.73
C GLY A 188 17.96 -19.69 -20.68
N MET A 189 17.14 -20.21 -19.77
CA MET A 189 15.78 -19.73 -19.54
C MET A 189 15.74 -18.69 -18.43
N ARG A 190 14.86 -17.70 -18.57
CA ARG A 190 14.61 -16.67 -17.57
C ARG A 190 13.47 -17.10 -16.65
N PHE A 191 13.70 -17.04 -15.36
CA PHE A 191 12.73 -17.36 -14.32
C PHE A 191 12.36 -16.11 -13.56
N VAL A 192 11.07 -15.97 -13.30
CA VAL A 192 10.50 -14.95 -12.42
C VAL A 192 9.85 -15.69 -11.26
N ASP A 193 10.27 -15.38 -10.04
CA ASP A 193 9.67 -15.97 -8.83
C ASP A 193 8.28 -15.37 -8.60
N LEU A 194 7.26 -16.22 -8.68
CA LEU A 194 5.86 -15.83 -8.49
C LEU A 194 5.41 -16.21 -7.09
N ARG A 195 4.81 -15.26 -6.38
CA ARG A 195 4.23 -15.50 -5.05
C ARG A 195 2.83 -14.93 -5.00
N LEU A 196 1.90 -15.69 -4.42
CA LEU A 196 0.54 -15.20 -4.18
C LEU A 196 0.55 -13.92 -3.33
N LEU A 197 1.40 -13.91 -2.30
CA LEU A 197 1.60 -12.78 -1.40
C LEU A 197 3.09 -12.45 -1.30
N ASN A 198 3.46 -11.27 -1.72
CA ASN A 198 4.78 -10.72 -1.47
C ASN A 198 4.81 -10.13 -0.06
N THR A 199 5.87 -10.40 0.70
CA THR A 199 6.03 -9.89 2.06
C THR A 199 7.33 -9.12 2.21
N CYS A 200 7.30 -8.11 3.08
CA CYS A 200 8.48 -7.42 3.60
C CYS A 200 8.64 -7.78 5.07
N GLU A 201 9.76 -8.38 5.44
CA GLU A 201 10.03 -8.66 6.84
C GLU A 201 10.35 -7.38 7.60
N ILE A 202 9.59 -7.12 8.68
CA ILE A 202 9.79 -5.97 9.56
C ILE A 202 9.85 -6.45 11.00
N MET A 203 11.00 -6.37 11.63
CA MET A 203 11.23 -6.84 13.01
C MET A 203 10.82 -8.32 13.22
N GLY A 204 11.02 -9.18 12.20
CA GLY A 204 10.67 -10.59 12.23
C GLY A 204 9.21 -10.91 11.88
N VAL A 205 8.40 -9.90 11.55
CA VAL A 205 7.01 -10.08 11.07
C VAL A 205 6.95 -9.91 9.55
N ASN A 206 6.35 -10.88 8.87
CA ASN A 206 6.16 -10.89 7.41
C ASN A 206 4.96 -10.01 7.00
N ILE A 207 5.19 -8.72 6.83
CA ILE A 207 4.15 -7.76 6.43
C ILE A 207 3.86 -7.90 4.95
N VAL A 208 2.59 -8.08 4.58
CA VAL A 208 2.17 -8.23 3.18
C VAL A 208 2.34 -6.92 2.42
N VAL A 209 2.94 -7.03 1.23
CA VAL A 209 3.06 -5.93 0.27
C VAL A 209 1.76 -5.87 -0.54
N THR A 210 0.89 -4.97 -0.18
CA THR A 210 -0.46 -4.86 -0.74
C THR A 210 -0.97 -3.42 -0.68
N ASP A 211 -2.11 -3.19 -1.30
CA ASP A 211 -2.97 -2.02 -1.15
C ASP A 211 -4.40 -2.44 -0.81
N MET A 212 -5.30 -1.47 -0.66
CA MET A 212 -6.70 -1.75 -0.30
C MET A 212 -7.42 -2.54 -1.38
N GLU A 213 -7.31 -2.14 -2.64
CA GLU A 213 -7.97 -2.79 -3.78
C GLU A 213 -7.51 -4.25 -3.93
N LYS A 214 -6.19 -4.48 -3.88
CA LYS A 214 -5.62 -5.83 -3.95
C LYS A 214 -6.05 -6.68 -2.75
N THR A 215 -6.13 -6.10 -1.55
CA THR A 215 -6.56 -6.83 -0.34
C THR A 215 -8.01 -7.24 -0.44
N VAL A 216 -8.92 -6.34 -0.85
CA VAL A 216 -10.35 -6.65 -1.04
C VAL A 216 -10.52 -7.75 -2.08
N ARG A 217 -9.88 -7.61 -3.24
CA ARG A 217 -9.93 -8.63 -4.30
C ARG A 217 -9.45 -10.00 -3.82
N LEU A 218 -8.32 -10.06 -3.09
CA LEU A 218 -7.83 -11.33 -2.54
C LEU A 218 -8.79 -11.96 -1.53
N LEU A 219 -9.43 -11.13 -0.68
CA LEU A 219 -10.45 -11.62 0.25
C LEU A 219 -11.64 -12.22 -0.48
N GLU A 220 -12.04 -11.64 -1.60
CA GLU A 220 -13.13 -12.16 -2.42
C GLU A 220 -12.75 -13.44 -3.17
N GLU A 221 -11.61 -13.42 -3.86
CA GLU A 221 -11.11 -14.56 -4.64
C GLU A 221 -10.79 -15.78 -3.77
N LYS A 222 -10.32 -15.55 -2.54
CA LYS A 222 -9.85 -16.57 -1.61
C LYS A 222 -10.79 -16.84 -0.43
N LEU A 223 -11.99 -16.28 -0.47
CA LEU A 223 -12.96 -16.41 0.63
C LEU A 223 -13.16 -17.85 1.07
N GLU A 224 -13.41 -18.75 0.14
CA GLU A 224 -13.65 -20.17 0.44
C GLU A 224 -12.37 -20.89 0.87
N ASP A 225 -11.22 -20.60 0.25
CA ASP A 225 -9.92 -21.18 0.59
C ASP A 225 -9.45 -20.76 1.99
N TRP A 226 -9.86 -19.57 2.43
CA TRP A 226 -9.46 -18.97 3.71
C TRP A 226 -10.49 -19.11 4.82
N ARG A 227 -11.57 -19.84 4.61
CA ARG A 227 -12.48 -20.20 5.71
C ARG A 227 -11.70 -20.94 6.80
N GLY A 228 -11.91 -20.53 8.03
CA GLY A 228 -11.15 -21.02 9.18
C GLY A 228 -9.82 -20.30 9.45
N LYS A 229 -9.35 -19.49 8.52
CA LYS A 229 -8.07 -18.77 8.65
C LYS A 229 -8.26 -17.37 9.24
N TYR A 230 -7.15 -16.72 9.57
CA TYR A 230 -7.18 -15.39 10.17
C TYR A 230 -6.21 -14.41 9.51
N ILE A 231 -6.52 -13.14 9.64
CA ILE A 231 -5.79 -12.00 9.11
C ILE A 231 -5.46 -11.06 10.25
N CYS A 232 -4.17 -10.76 10.40
CA CYS A 232 -3.68 -9.77 11.35
C CYS A 232 -3.58 -8.39 10.68
N VAL A 233 -3.92 -7.35 11.44
CA VAL A 233 -3.76 -5.96 11.02
C VAL A 233 -2.64 -5.35 11.86
N ALA A 234 -1.43 -5.39 11.29
CA ALA A 234 -0.19 -5.08 11.98
C ALA A 234 0.15 -3.59 11.94
N ASN A 235 0.57 -3.06 13.08
CA ASN A 235 1.08 -1.69 13.22
C ASN A 235 2.38 -1.69 14.03
N VAL A 236 2.99 -0.52 14.22
CA VAL A 236 4.26 -0.40 14.95
C VAL A 236 4.20 -1.07 16.34
N HIS A 237 3.07 -0.92 17.06
CA HIS A 237 2.95 -1.55 18.38
C HIS A 237 2.93 -3.08 18.31
N THR A 238 2.12 -3.66 17.44
CA THR A 238 2.02 -5.12 17.28
C THR A 238 3.33 -5.72 16.75
N THR A 239 4.00 -5.03 15.82
CA THR A 239 5.29 -5.46 15.26
C THR A 239 6.40 -5.45 16.32
N VAL A 240 6.49 -4.39 17.14
CA VAL A 240 7.45 -4.34 18.26
C VAL A 240 7.12 -5.38 19.33
N THR A 241 5.82 -5.58 19.63
CA THR A 241 5.40 -6.61 20.58
C THR A 241 5.78 -8.01 20.08
N ALA A 242 5.61 -8.28 18.79
CA ALA A 242 6.02 -9.55 18.18
C ALA A 242 7.54 -9.74 18.19
N HIS A 243 8.31 -8.68 17.99
CA HIS A 243 9.77 -8.73 18.11
C HIS A 243 10.23 -9.07 19.52
N ASP A 244 9.56 -8.56 20.54
CA ASP A 244 9.87 -8.82 21.95
C ASP A 244 9.30 -10.18 22.45
N ASP A 245 8.33 -10.78 21.76
CA ASP A 245 7.64 -12.01 22.14
C ASP A 245 7.55 -12.99 20.96
N PRO A 246 8.45 -14.00 20.91
CA PRO A 246 8.47 -15.00 19.84
C PRO A 246 7.16 -15.78 19.68
N THR A 247 6.39 -15.97 20.76
CA THR A 247 5.10 -16.66 20.67
C THR A 247 4.06 -15.82 19.95
N TYR A 248 4.08 -14.51 20.17
CA TYR A 248 3.23 -13.59 19.45
C TYR A 248 3.70 -13.33 18.01
N GLN A 249 5.02 -13.37 17.78
CA GLN A 249 5.59 -13.34 16.44
C GLN A 249 5.09 -14.53 15.60
N ALA A 250 5.10 -15.73 16.17
CA ALA A 250 4.54 -16.91 15.51
C ALA A 250 3.05 -16.73 15.15
N VAL A 251 2.26 -16.12 16.03
CA VAL A 251 0.86 -15.78 15.76
C VAL A 251 0.72 -14.79 14.59
N GLN A 252 1.56 -13.74 14.54
CA GLN A 252 1.54 -12.78 13.43
C GLN A 252 1.93 -13.44 12.09
N ASN A 253 2.94 -14.29 12.09
CA ASN A 253 3.44 -14.98 10.91
C ASN A 253 2.61 -16.20 10.49
N GLY A 254 1.79 -16.74 11.37
CA GLY A 254 0.83 -17.81 11.07
C GLY A 254 -0.45 -17.30 10.37
N ALA A 255 -0.72 -16.00 10.40
CA ALA A 255 -1.83 -15.40 9.68
C ALA A 255 -1.68 -15.56 8.16
N VAL A 256 -2.77 -15.78 7.42
CA VAL A 256 -2.74 -15.79 5.94
C VAL A 256 -2.28 -14.44 5.38
N MET A 257 -2.55 -13.35 6.11
CA MET A 257 -2.00 -12.01 5.83
C MET A 257 -1.73 -11.27 7.12
N ALA A 258 -0.57 -10.59 7.21
CA ALA A 258 -0.31 -9.51 8.16
C ALA A 258 -0.33 -8.18 7.40
N LEU A 259 -1.45 -7.46 7.49
CA LEU A 259 -1.70 -6.23 6.72
C LEU A 259 -1.02 -5.01 7.35
N PRO A 260 -0.45 -4.08 6.58
CA PRO A 260 0.22 -2.87 7.07
C PRO A 260 -0.79 -1.78 7.48
N ASP A 261 -1.29 -1.78 8.72
CA ASP A 261 -2.20 -0.75 9.25
C ASP A 261 -1.49 0.60 9.41
N GLY A 262 -0.27 0.57 9.87
CA GLY A 262 0.49 1.80 10.13
C GLY A 262 1.24 2.34 8.92
N GLY A 263 1.14 3.66 8.67
CA GLY A 263 1.97 4.34 7.67
C GLY A 263 3.47 4.06 7.77
N PRO A 264 4.07 3.92 8.97
CA PRO A 264 5.47 3.56 9.11
C PRO A 264 5.84 2.21 8.48
N LEU A 265 4.99 1.17 8.57
CA LEU A 265 5.27 -0.16 8.00
C LEU A 265 5.27 -0.11 6.47
N SER A 266 4.24 0.44 5.85
CA SER A 266 4.18 0.59 4.39
C SER A 266 5.27 1.52 3.85
N LYS A 267 5.68 2.55 4.64
CA LYS A 267 6.80 3.42 4.29
C LYS A 267 8.12 2.64 4.29
N PHE A 268 8.39 1.85 5.33
CA PHE A 268 9.57 1.02 5.42
C PHE A 268 9.62 0.00 4.27
N SER A 269 8.51 -0.68 3.97
CA SER A 269 8.43 -1.60 2.83
C SER A 269 8.80 -0.90 1.52
N ARG A 270 8.29 0.33 1.27
CA ARG A 270 8.69 1.11 0.08
C ARG A 270 10.17 1.51 0.07
N GLU A 271 10.74 1.81 1.23
CA GLU A 271 12.19 2.11 1.37
C GLU A 271 13.05 0.87 1.10
N GLN A 272 12.53 -0.32 1.38
CA GLN A 272 13.13 -1.60 1.02
C GLN A 272 12.92 -2.01 -0.45
N GLY A 273 12.30 -1.16 -1.28
CA GLY A 273 12.12 -1.39 -2.72
C GLY A 273 10.77 -1.99 -3.12
N TYR A 274 9.86 -2.24 -2.18
CA TYR A 274 8.48 -2.67 -2.46
C TYR A 274 7.59 -1.46 -2.75
N VAL A 275 7.66 -0.93 -3.96
CA VAL A 275 7.02 0.35 -4.34
C VAL A 275 5.49 0.32 -4.22
N ASP A 276 4.89 -0.85 -4.35
CA ASP A 276 3.44 -1.06 -4.33
C ASP A 276 2.88 -1.17 -2.89
N ALA A 277 3.75 -1.18 -1.87
CA ALA A 277 3.31 -1.25 -0.49
C ALA A 277 2.51 -0.01 -0.09
N ALA A 278 1.24 -0.21 0.21
CA ALA A 278 0.34 0.82 0.69
C ALA A 278 -0.20 0.48 2.09
N ARG A 279 -0.85 1.44 2.71
CA ARG A 279 -1.47 1.28 4.02
C ARG A 279 -2.85 0.64 3.87
N VAL A 280 -3.10 -0.44 4.64
CA VAL A 280 -4.41 -1.10 4.75
C VAL A 280 -4.78 -1.16 6.23
N THR A 281 -5.73 -0.31 6.65
CA THR A 281 -6.16 -0.24 8.05
C THR A 281 -7.35 -1.14 8.33
N GLY A 282 -7.46 -1.64 9.56
CA GLY A 282 -8.61 -2.45 9.98
C GLY A 282 -9.96 -1.75 9.76
N PRO A 283 -10.13 -0.49 10.22
CA PRO A 283 -11.37 0.25 9.99
C PRO A 283 -11.72 0.47 8.52
N ASP A 284 -10.71 0.78 7.67
CA ASP A 284 -10.95 1.00 6.25
C ASP A 284 -11.30 -0.31 5.53
N LEU A 285 -10.59 -1.40 5.85
CA LEU A 285 -10.88 -2.72 5.28
C LEU A 285 -12.29 -3.19 5.64
N MET A 286 -12.68 -3.09 6.92
CA MET A 286 -14.04 -3.43 7.35
C MET A 286 -15.08 -2.61 6.59
N LYS A 287 -14.85 -1.32 6.43
CA LYS A 287 -15.73 -0.41 5.70
C LYS A 287 -15.85 -0.77 4.21
N GLU A 288 -14.74 -1.06 3.53
CA GLU A 288 -14.76 -1.44 2.12
C GLU A 288 -15.49 -2.79 1.93
N MET A 289 -15.23 -3.79 2.79
CA MET A 289 -15.95 -5.07 2.73
C MET A 289 -17.45 -4.94 3.00
N LEU A 290 -17.86 -4.02 3.87
CA LEU A 290 -19.28 -3.70 4.08
C LEU A 290 -19.91 -3.04 2.83
N LYS A 291 -19.18 -2.21 2.10
CA LYS A 291 -19.64 -1.63 0.83
C LYS A 291 -19.77 -2.68 -0.28
N GLU A 292 -18.74 -3.53 -0.43
CA GLU A 292 -18.77 -4.63 -1.40
C GLU A 292 -19.95 -5.58 -1.17
N SER A 293 -20.44 -5.64 0.06
CA SER A 293 -21.62 -6.45 0.41
C SER A 293 -22.94 -5.93 -0.17
N ALA A 294 -22.97 -4.71 -0.75
CA ALA A 294 -24.16 -4.16 -1.39
C ALA A 294 -24.69 -5.10 -2.49
N ASP A 295 -23.79 -5.66 -3.29
CA ASP A 295 -24.13 -6.56 -4.38
C ASP A 295 -23.91 -8.05 -4.04
N LYS A 296 -22.94 -8.34 -3.16
CA LYS A 296 -22.46 -9.70 -2.87
C LYS A 296 -23.11 -10.31 -1.63
N HIS A 297 -23.80 -9.50 -0.82
CA HIS A 297 -24.54 -9.92 0.39
C HIS A 297 -23.71 -10.74 1.38
N TYR A 298 -22.41 -10.40 1.55
CA TYR A 298 -21.56 -11.07 2.53
C TYR A 298 -22.15 -11.00 3.94
N ARG A 299 -21.97 -12.10 4.68
CA ARG A 299 -22.46 -12.30 6.04
C ARG A 299 -21.37 -11.94 7.04
N HIS A 300 -21.59 -10.90 7.82
CA HIS A 300 -20.62 -10.36 8.78
C HIS A 300 -21.01 -10.71 10.21
N TYR A 301 -20.06 -11.23 10.96
CA TYR A 301 -20.18 -11.43 12.41
C TYR A 301 -19.23 -10.48 13.14
N PHE A 302 -19.68 -9.84 14.21
CA PHE A 302 -18.87 -8.88 14.97
C PHE A 302 -18.64 -9.41 16.37
N TYR A 303 -17.39 -9.65 16.73
CA TYR A 303 -16.98 -10.23 18.00
C TYR A 303 -16.04 -9.30 18.76
N GLY A 304 -16.47 -8.80 19.92
CA GLY A 304 -15.68 -7.88 20.75
C GLY A 304 -16.42 -6.60 21.10
N SER A 305 -15.69 -5.63 21.64
CA SER A 305 -16.18 -4.34 22.12
C SER A 305 -17.25 -4.46 23.25
N THR A 306 -17.98 -3.40 23.54
CA THR A 306 -19.08 -3.38 24.49
C THR A 306 -20.42 -3.58 23.78
N GLN A 307 -21.44 -4.04 24.51
CA GLN A 307 -22.75 -4.20 23.91
C GLN A 307 -23.32 -2.86 23.39
N GLU A 308 -23.08 -1.79 24.10
CA GLU A 308 -23.48 -0.43 23.67
C GLU A 308 -22.86 -0.05 22.32
N THR A 309 -21.56 -0.30 22.16
CA THR A 309 -20.87 -0.05 20.89
C THR A 309 -21.45 -0.93 19.77
N LEU A 310 -21.74 -2.19 20.03
CA LEU A 310 -22.33 -3.10 19.05
C LEU A 310 -23.75 -2.67 18.63
N ASP A 311 -24.55 -2.16 19.54
CA ASP A 311 -25.90 -1.67 19.23
C ASP A 311 -25.86 -0.44 18.31
N ILE A 312 -24.95 0.51 18.58
CA ILE A 312 -24.71 1.66 17.71
C ILE A 312 -24.15 1.22 16.34
N LEU A 313 -23.17 0.31 16.35
CA LEU A 313 -22.57 -0.23 15.13
C LEU A 313 -23.64 -0.90 14.26
N LYS A 314 -24.53 -1.69 14.85
CA LYS A 314 -25.65 -2.32 14.13
C LYS A 314 -26.51 -1.29 13.41
N ALA A 315 -26.98 -0.28 14.12
CA ALA A 315 -27.80 0.79 13.53
C ALA A 315 -27.06 1.55 12.43
N THR A 316 -25.74 1.76 12.58
CA THR A 316 -24.90 2.41 11.60
C THR A 316 -24.74 1.56 10.33
N ILE A 317 -24.50 0.25 10.47
CA ILE A 317 -24.36 -0.68 9.34
C ILE A 317 -25.69 -0.78 8.57
N GLU A 318 -26.80 -0.99 9.25
CA GLU A 318 -28.14 -1.10 8.65
C GLU A 318 -28.51 0.17 7.85
N LYS A 319 -28.07 1.33 8.33
CA LYS A 319 -28.31 2.62 7.67
C LYS A 319 -27.41 2.86 6.46
N ASN A 320 -26.11 2.57 6.60
CA ASN A 320 -25.10 3.03 5.65
C ASN A 320 -24.70 1.98 4.61
N TYR A 321 -24.95 0.68 4.91
CA TYR A 321 -24.55 -0.46 4.07
C TYR A 321 -25.72 -1.45 3.90
N PRO A 322 -26.76 -1.07 3.17
CA PRO A 322 -28.03 -1.83 3.12
C PRO A 322 -27.91 -3.25 2.53
N GLY A 323 -26.82 -3.56 1.82
CA GLY A 323 -26.57 -4.92 1.30
C GLY A 323 -25.80 -5.83 2.26
N ALA A 324 -25.19 -5.28 3.30
CA ALA A 324 -24.41 -6.06 4.26
C ALA A 324 -25.32 -6.85 5.19
N VAL A 325 -25.08 -8.17 5.30
CA VAL A 325 -25.85 -9.06 6.16
C VAL A 325 -25.18 -9.20 7.51
N ILE A 326 -25.80 -8.68 8.58
CA ILE A 326 -25.33 -8.89 9.95
C ILE A 326 -25.75 -10.29 10.40
N ALA A 327 -24.81 -11.26 10.32
CA ALA A 327 -25.03 -12.63 10.76
C ALA A 327 -25.14 -12.76 12.28
N GLY A 328 -24.44 -11.89 13.01
CA GLY A 328 -24.52 -11.83 14.45
C GLY A 328 -23.53 -10.85 15.07
N MET A 329 -23.76 -10.56 16.34
CA MET A 329 -22.88 -9.69 17.16
C MET A 329 -22.77 -10.28 18.55
N TYR A 330 -21.58 -10.20 19.16
CA TYR A 330 -21.39 -10.67 20.53
C TYR A 330 -20.28 -9.89 21.26
N SER A 331 -20.63 -9.35 22.41
CA SER A 331 -19.71 -8.71 23.36
C SER A 331 -19.30 -9.73 24.42
N PRO A 332 -18.08 -10.27 24.39
CA PRO A 332 -17.63 -11.20 25.42
C PRO A 332 -17.36 -10.46 26.75
N PRO A 333 -17.43 -11.14 27.89
CA PRO A 333 -17.09 -10.54 29.17
C PRO A 333 -15.60 -10.13 29.21
N PHE A 334 -15.29 -9.06 29.98
CA PHE A 334 -13.91 -8.56 30.13
C PHE A 334 -13.05 -9.42 31.08
N ARG A 335 -13.17 -10.75 30.96
CA ARG A 335 -12.37 -11.77 31.64
C ARG A 335 -12.04 -12.90 30.68
N PRO A 336 -11.09 -13.77 31.00
CA PRO A 336 -10.91 -15.01 30.24
C PRO A 336 -12.21 -15.84 30.26
N LEU A 337 -12.55 -16.42 29.12
CA LEU A 337 -13.67 -17.35 29.00
C LEU A 337 -13.29 -18.71 29.61
N THR A 338 -14.25 -19.43 30.16
CA THR A 338 -14.08 -20.84 30.46
C THR A 338 -14.04 -21.65 29.15
N PRO A 339 -13.51 -22.87 29.12
CA PRO A 339 -13.54 -23.72 27.92
C PRO A 339 -14.94 -23.94 27.36
N GLU A 340 -15.94 -24.04 28.24
CA GLU A 340 -17.36 -24.24 27.86
C GLU A 340 -17.94 -22.97 27.22
N GLU A 341 -17.64 -21.81 27.79
CA GLU A 341 -18.03 -20.49 27.24
C GLU A 341 -17.40 -20.27 25.89
N ASP A 342 -16.11 -20.57 25.75
CA ASP A 342 -15.36 -20.43 24.52
C ASP A 342 -15.92 -21.35 23.42
N ALA A 343 -16.17 -22.63 23.74
CA ALA A 343 -16.84 -23.56 22.83
C ALA A 343 -18.27 -23.10 22.45
N ALA A 344 -18.98 -22.45 23.37
CA ALA A 344 -20.31 -21.89 23.08
C ALA A 344 -20.21 -20.70 22.11
N VAL A 345 -19.19 -19.85 22.23
CA VAL A 345 -18.92 -18.74 21.30
C VAL A 345 -18.66 -19.27 19.90
N ILE A 346 -17.80 -20.29 19.74
CA ILE A 346 -17.52 -20.91 18.44
C ILE A 346 -18.82 -21.45 17.80
N ARG A 347 -19.62 -22.21 18.58
CA ARG A 347 -20.89 -22.74 18.07
C ARG A 347 -21.84 -21.61 17.64
N ARG A 348 -21.92 -20.55 18.44
CA ARG A 348 -22.76 -19.36 18.15
C ARG A 348 -22.37 -18.70 16.85
N ILE A 349 -21.08 -18.54 16.58
CA ILE A 349 -20.56 -17.97 15.34
C ILE A 349 -20.88 -18.92 14.16
N ASN A 350 -20.52 -20.18 14.26
CA ASN A 350 -20.63 -21.13 13.14
C ASN A 350 -22.10 -21.41 12.72
N VAL A 351 -23.04 -21.43 13.67
CA VAL A 351 -24.48 -21.60 13.37
C VAL A 351 -25.00 -20.48 12.45
N THR A 352 -24.46 -19.28 12.54
CA THR A 352 -24.88 -18.15 11.71
C THR A 352 -24.23 -18.14 10.33
N LYS A 353 -23.28 -19.05 10.07
CA LYS A 353 -22.56 -19.20 8.78
C LYS A 353 -22.06 -17.85 8.24
N PRO A 354 -21.23 -17.13 8.97
CA PRO A 354 -20.68 -15.87 8.47
C PRO A 354 -19.60 -16.12 7.41
N ASP A 355 -19.39 -15.15 6.53
CA ASP A 355 -18.25 -15.11 5.63
C ASP A 355 -17.04 -14.48 6.32
N PHE A 356 -17.29 -13.41 7.08
CA PHE A 356 -16.27 -12.69 7.83
C PHE A 356 -16.62 -12.60 9.31
N VAL A 357 -15.63 -12.82 10.17
CA VAL A 357 -15.70 -12.52 11.60
C VAL A 357 -14.74 -11.40 11.91
N TRP A 358 -15.29 -10.22 12.17
CA TRP A 358 -14.53 -9.06 12.61
C TRP A 358 -14.25 -9.16 14.10
N VAL A 359 -12.96 -9.09 14.49
CA VAL A 359 -12.56 -9.29 15.87
C VAL A 359 -12.03 -7.98 16.44
N GLY A 360 -12.77 -7.42 17.41
CA GLY A 360 -12.50 -6.14 18.08
C GLY A 360 -12.15 -6.29 19.55
N LEU A 361 -11.22 -7.21 19.90
CA LEU A 361 -10.78 -7.43 21.30
C LEU A 361 -9.54 -6.60 21.67
N GLY A 362 -8.90 -5.97 20.67
CA GLY A 362 -7.64 -5.26 20.81
C GLY A 362 -6.42 -6.17 20.83
N ALA A 363 -5.31 -5.64 20.30
CA ALA A 363 -4.02 -6.36 20.26
C ALA A 363 -3.36 -6.40 21.67
N PRO A 364 -2.68 -7.49 22.03
CA PRO A 364 -2.46 -8.74 21.29
C PRO A 364 -3.53 -9.82 21.49
N LYS A 365 -4.63 -9.50 22.20
CA LYS A 365 -5.64 -10.51 22.56
C LYS A 365 -6.39 -11.04 21.34
N GLN A 366 -6.74 -10.17 20.39
CA GLN A 366 -7.49 -10.54 19.20
C GLN A 366 -6.70 -11.51 18.31
N GLU A 367 -5.43 -11.25 18.07
CA GLU A 367 -4.60 -12.09 17.23
C GLU A 367 -4.38 -13.48 17.88
N ARG A 368 -4.12 -13.51 19.19
CA ARG A 368 -3.99 -14.76 19.95
C ARG A 368 -5.31 -15.55 19.95
N TRP A 369 -6.44 -14.86 20.09
CA TRP A 369 -7.75 -15.51 20.04
C TRP A 369 -7.99 -16.11 18.65
N MET A 370 -7.77 -15.34 17.59
CA MET A 370 -7.95 -15.82 16.22
C MET A 370 -7.06 -17.04 15.92
N ALA A 371 -5.78 -17.00 16.28
CA ALA A 371 -4.86 -18.13 16.09
C ALA A 371 -5.28 -19.37 16.89
N ALA A 372 -5.80 -19.22 18.12
CA ALA A 372 -6.32 -20.34 18.92
C ALA A 372 -7.60 -20.94 18.35
N HIS A 373 -8.30 -20.21 17.47
CA HIS A 373 -9.57 -20.60 16.85
C HIS A 373 -9.44 -20.88 15.35
N GLU A 374 -8.23 -20.91 14.84
CA GLU A 374 -7.95 -21.33 13.47
C GLU A 374 -8.55 -22.71 13.21
N ASP A 375 -9.20 -22.88 12.07
CA ASP A 375 -9.94 -24.06 11.62
C ASP A 375 -11.16 -24.46 12.50
N LYS A 376 -11.38 -23.77 13.63
CA LYS A 376 -12.57 -23.99 14.49
C LYS A 376 -13.73 -23.07 14.11
N VAL A 377 -13.43 -21.80 13.83
CA VAL A 377 -14.38 -20.81 13.32
C VAL A 377 -14.43 -20.95 11.80
N GLN A 378 -15.59 -21.28 11.23
CA GLN A 378 -15.77 -21.57 9.80
C GLN A 378 -16.00 -20.30 8.97
N ALA A 379 -15.14 -19.29 9.15
CA ALA A 379 -15.18 -18.01 8.46
C ALA A 379 -13.78 -17.39 8.41
N VAL A 380 -13.57 -16.36 7.58
CA VAL A 380 -12.35 -15.58 7.61
C VAL A 380 -12.38 -14.63 8.80
N MET A 381 -11.45 -14.78 9.73
CA MET A 381 -11.34 -13.93 10.92
C MET A 381 -10.41 -12.76 10.64
N VAL A 382 -10.82 -11.53 10.98
CA VAL A 382 -10.01 -10.32 10.77
C VAL A 382 -9.92 -9.51 12.05
N GLY A 383 -8.70 -9.32 12.56
CA GLY A 383 -8.43 -8.55 13.76
C GLY A 383 -8.38 -7.04 13.48
N VAL A 384 -9.47 -6.34 13.77
CA VAL A 384 -9.64 -4.93 13.39
C VAL A 384 -9.51 -3.93 14.55
N GLY A 385 -9.34 -4.41 15.77
CA GLY A 385 -9.14 -3.56 16.94
C GLY A 385 -10.29 -2.58 17.19
N ALA A 386 -9.99 -1.29 17.17
CA ALA A 386 -10.95 -0.22 17.45
C ALA A 386 -11.87 0.14 16.26
N ALA A 387 -11.94 -0.68 15.20
CA ALA A 387 -12.76 -0.38 14.02
C ALA A 387 -14.24 -0.18 14.38
N PHE A 388 -14.75 -0.97 15.35
CA PHE A 388 -16.12 -0.85 15.82
C PHE A 388 -16.41 0.51 16.43
N ASP A 389 -15.50 1.02 17.25
CA ASP A 389 -15.63 2.34 17.87
C ASP A 389 -15.55 3.48 16.85
N TYR A 390 -14.75 3.31 15.80
CA TYR A 390 -14.67 4.26 14.69
C TYR A 390 -15.97 4.30 13.88
N GLU A 391 -16.52 3.14 13.52
CA GLU A 391 -17.74 3.07 12.71
C GLU A 391 -18.98 3.43 13.53
N ALA A 392 -19.01 3.09 14.82
CA ALA A 392 -20.04 3.54 15.77
C ALA A 392 -19.97 5.06 16.10
N GLY A 393 -18.86 5.73 15.71
CA GLY A 393 -18.66 7.15 16.01
C GLY A 393 -18.21 7.48 17.42
N ASN A 394 -17.89 6.49 18.26
CA ASN A 394 -17.37 6.67 19.61
C ASN A 394 -15.99 7.31 19.63
N ILE A 395 -15.18 7.03 18.58
CA ILE A 395 -13.85 7.59 18.40
C ILE A 395 -13.84 8.40 17.10
N ARG A 396 -13.41 9.66 17.18
CA ARG A 396 -13.25 10.51 15.99
C ARG A 396 -11.98 10.13 15.22
N ARG A 397 -12.10 9.98 13.91
CA ARG A 397 -10.94 9.80 13.05
C ARG A 397 -10.13 11.08 12.91
N ALA A 398 -8.82 10.91 12.74
CA ALA A 398 -7.95 12.03 12.41
C ALA A 398 -8.39 12.68 11.09
N PRO A 399 -8.26 14.01 10.95
CA PRO A 399 -8.50 14.68 9.67
C PRO A 399 -7.67 14.07 8.53
N MET A 400 -8.19 14.06 7.31
CA MET A 400 -7.58 13.42 6.15
C MET A 400 -6.11 13.86 5.92
N TRP A 401 -5.79 15.13 6.17
CA TRP A 401 -4.42 15.61 6.04
C TRP A 401 -3.46 14.94 7.04
N MET A 402 -3.90 14.69 8.29
CA MET A 402 -3.10 13.96 9.28
C MET A 402 -2.94 12.48 8.88
N GLN A 403 -3.99 11.84 8.37
CA GLN A 403 -3.92 10.47 7.88
C GLN A 403 -2.92 10.35 6.71
N ARG A 404 -2.96 11.26 5.74
CA ARG A 404 -2.03 11.30 4.60
C ARG A 404 -0.57 11.51 5.00
N HIS A 405 -0.32 12.21 6.12
CA HIS A 405 1.03 12.47 6.65
C HIS A 405 1.46 11.47 7.72
N ASN A 406 0.70 10.37 7.93
CA ASN A 406 0.97 9.36 8.96
C ASN A 406 0.98 9.91 10.40
N LEU A 407 0.18 10.95 10.67
CA LEU A 407 0.04 11.61 11.98
C LEU A 407 -1.19 11.15 12.76
N GLU A 408 -1.89 10.10 12.31
CA GLU A 408 -3.10 9.58 12.98
C GLU A 408 -2.79 9.12 14.40
N TRP A 409 -1.62 8.53 14.64
CA TRP A 409 -1.17 8.14 15.97
C TRP A 409 -1.06 9.34 16.95
N LEU A 410 -0.65 10.51 16.46
CA LEU A 410 -0.56 11.73 17.26
C LEU A 410 -1.95 12.25 17.63
N TYR A 411 -2.89 12.22 16.69
CA TYR A 411 -4.28 12.58 16.93
C TYR A 411 -4.93 11.66 17.96
N ARG A 412 -4.69 10.35 17.88
CA ARG A 412 -5.14 9.39 18.89
C ARG A 412 -4.50 9.62 20.26
N LEU A 413 -3.23 9.97 20.28
CA LEU A 413 -2.52 10.32 21.52
C LEU A 413 -3.16 11.53 22.20
N MET A 414 -3.60 12.54 21.44
CA MET A 414 -4.30 13.70 21.99
C MET A 414 -5.69 13.34 22.56
N GLN A 415 -6.36 12.34 21.99
CA GLN A 415 -7.68 11.89 22.50
C GLN A 415 -7.55 11.05 23.78
N ASP A 416 -6.53 10.20 23.91
CA ASP A 416 -6.33 9.32 25.06
C ASP A 416 -4.84 9.29 25.48
N PRO A 417 -4.33 10.41 26.04
CA PRO A 417 -2.92 10.54 26.36
C PRO A 417 -2.48 9.59 27.49
N LYS A 418 -3.33 9.37 28.50
CA LYS A 418 -2.96 8.56 29.67
C LYS A 418 -2.66 7.10 29.29
N ARG A 419 -3.45 6.52 28.40
CA ARG A 419 -3.31 5.13 27.96
C ARG A 419 -2.25 4.96 26.88
N LEU A 420 -2.16 5.93 25.94
CA LEU A 420 -1.37 5.77 24.73
C LEU A 420 0.07 6.30 24.85
N PHE A 421 0.35 7.27 25.72
CA PHE A 421 1.66 7.92 25.82
C PHE A 421 2.80 6.93 26.09
N LYS A 422 2.70 6.14 27.16
CA LYS A 422 3.73 5.17 27.53
C LYS A 422 3.96 4.13 26.41
N ARG A 423 2.86 3.65 25.83
CA ARG A 423 2.88 2.68 24.73
C ARG A 423 3.58 3.24 23.51
N TYR A 424 3.19 4.41 23.04
CA TYR A 424 3.79 5.02 21.85
C TYR A 424 5.25 5.43 22.07
N LEU A 425 5.58 5.95 23.23
CA LEU A 425 6.96 6.29 23.55
C LEU A 425 7.88 5.06 23.47
N THR A 426 7.49 3.95 24.09
CA THR A 426 8.31 2.74 24.10
C THR A 426 8.39 2.07 22.73
N THR A 427 7.24 1.91 22.04
CA THR A 427 7.22 1.16 20.77
C THR A 427 7.77 1.98 19.61
N ASN A 428 7.49 3.29 19.53
CA ASN A 428 7.99 4.11 18.45
C ASN A 428 9.50 4.31 18.53
N ILE A 429 10.08 4.48 19.74
CA ILE A 429 11.51 4.59 19.90
C ILE A 429 12.23 3.29 19.49
N LYS A 430 11.72 2.14 19.93
CA LYS A 430 12.28 0.82 19.52
C LYS A 430 12.21 0.63 18.00
N TYR A 431 11.07 0.95 17.39
CA TYR A 431 10.87 0.85 15.95
C TYR A 431 11.83 1.76 15.18
N LEU A 432 11.95 3.03 15.56
CA LEU A 432 12.85 3.99 14.91
C LEU A 432 14.31 3.58 15.05
N TRP A 433 14.71 3.10 16.20
CA TRP A 433 16.07 2.61 16.42
C TRP A 433 16.39 1.36 15.59
N TRP A 434 15.42 0.45 15.46
CA TRP A 434 15.56 -0.74 14.63
C TRP A 434 15.64 -0.36 13.14
N THR A 435 14.75 0.50 12.65
CA THR A 435 14.75 0.96 11.25
C THR A 435 15.99 1.77 10.88
N TRP A 436 16.60 2.46 11.85
CA TRP A 436 17.84 3.18 11.63
C TRP A 436 19.06 2.24 11.44
N LYS A 437 19.02 1.06 11.99
CA LYS A 437 20.09 0.04 11.87
C LYS A 437 20.03 -0.76 10.56
N GLN A 438 18.89 -0.75 9.89
CA GLN A 438 18.67 -1.44 8.61
C GLN A 438 19.02 -0.51 7.43
#